data_7d1f02a9109de83bca0bac584a98e5f4
#
_entry.id   7d1f02a9109de83bca0bac584a98e5f4
#
_cell.length_a   1.000
_cell.length_b   1.000
_cell.length_c   1.000
_cell.angle_alpha   90.00
_cell.angle_beta   90.00
_cell.angle_gamma   90.00
#
_symmetry.space_group_name_H-M   'P 1'
#
loop_
_entity.id
_entity.type
_entity.pdbx_description
1 polymer ?
#
loop_
_entity_poly.entity_id
_entity_poly.type
_entity_poly.pdbx_seq_one_letter_code
_entity_poly.pdbx_strand_id
1 'polypeptide(L)'
;MVGHKEKEIKRIFSDPREFISRLRFHDDQGDLRYFNRPYSEQIDFLNALNNPKVKTIIVLKPRQIGQSTANCAHTWYKTFTAKNALRTLVVTDCNKSTDSLFDKFGTYYETMPKAFKKANPFKFNQTKKNLASLRTNALIDTLTAGGKAEGRAWTYQRFVAEELAKWPNAESMFASLRSAFHQGSEFQTVIISTARGPGNLFHKKVIAAQEAQRIGDESVKLLFSRWCDHSTYQTQPPSWWKPSAEDEELSQVFGLTLPQLYWRHNMIHGVDGIGERMFLQEFPLTVEEGFMRNDGAWFDGILLSTRFSELPEEKIGNLREYRRPEFGVEYVIGVDPSWCTGGDYAVACVLNQWGEQCAVLAHHSGGEQLFSDELAILAHRYKALVLCEGNTGGGGRNVIKSLSRDGVRLWRPDN
;
A
#
# COMPACT_ATOMS: atom_id res chain seq x y z
N MET A 1 -0.60 0.37 -50.45
CA MET A 1 0.40 0.10 -49.39
C MET A 1 0.53 1.22 -48.36
N VAL A 2 0.51 2.52 -48.73
CA VAL A 2 0.63 3.63 -47.78
C VAL A 2 -0.51 3.67 -46.74
N GLY A 3 -1.76 3.53 -47.17
CA GLY A 3 -2.92 3.59 -46.27
C GLY A 3 -3.04 2.42 -45.29
N HIS A 4 -2.42 1.27 -45.54
CA HIS A 4 -2.42 0.13 -44.60
C HIS A 4 -1.43 0.37 -43.45
N LYS A 5 -0.25 0.90 -43.76
CA LYS A 5 0.76 1.29 -42.75
C LYS A 5 0.27 2.42 -41.83
N GLU A 6 -0.45 3.39 -42.37
CA GLU A 6 -1.04 4.47 -41.55
C GLU A 6 -2.12 3.96 -40.60
N LYS A 7 -2.99 3.03 -41.03
CA LYS A 7 -4.00 2.42 -40.19
C LYS A 7 -3.37 1.59 -39.05
N GLU A 8 -2.30 0.85 -39.37
CA GLU A 8 -1.56 0.07 -38.40
C GLU A 8 -0.88 0.96 -37.32
N ILE A 9 -0.24 2.04 -37.74
CA ILE A 9 0.37 3.02 -36.84
C ILE A 9 -0.69 3.65 -35.91
N LYS A 10 -1.84 4.07 -36.49
CA LYS A 10 -2.93 4.62 -35.68
C LYS A 10 -3.45 3.61 -34.66
N ARG A 11 -3.57 2.33 -35.02
CA ARG A 11 -3.97 1.25 -34.10
C ARG A 11 -2.97 1.12 -32.95
N ILE A 12 -1.68 1.02 -33.26
CA ILE A 12 -0.62 0.91 -32.26
C ILE A 12 -0.64 2.09 -31.28
N PHE A 13 -0.82 3.31 -31.78
CA PHE A 13 -0.85 4.50 -30.92
C PHE A 13 -2.15 4.67 -30.13
N SER A 14 -3.24 4.05 -30.54
CA SER A 14 -4.51 4.11 -29.82
C SER A 14 -4.69 3.02 -28.77
N ASP A 15 -3.90 1.94 -28.84
CA ASP A 15 -3.96 0.83 -27.90
C ASP A 15 -2.69 0.79 -27.03
N PRO A 16 -2.81 1.07 -25.71
CA PRO A 16 -1.69 1.01 -24.76
C PRO A 16 -0.97 -0.34 -24.76
N ARG A 17 -1.72 -1.45 -24.86
CA ARG A 17 -1.13 -2.79 -24.84
C ARG A 17 -0.30 -3.06 -26.09
N GLU A 18 -0.85 -2.72 -27.24
CA GLU A 18 -0.15 -2.82 -28.53
C GLU A 18 1.12 -1.96 -28.58
N PHE A 19 1.07 -0.76 -28.04
CA PHE A 19 2.23 0.13 -27.98
C PHE A 19 3.29 -0.44 -27.02
N ILE A 20 2.89 -0.76 -25.79
CA ILE A 20 3.78 -1.22 -24.72
C ILE A 20 4.46 -2.53 -25.12
N SER A 21 3.74 -3.46 -25.77
CA SER A 21 4.32 -4.74 -26.21
C SER A 21 5.50 -4.61 -27.19
N ARG A 22 5.65 -3.45 -27.81
CA ARG A 22 6.75 -3.13 -28.74
C ARG A 22 7.91 -2.37 -28.09
N LEU A 23 7.75 -1.96 -26.84
CA LEU A 23 8.84 -1.36 -26.08
C LEU A 23 9.86 -2.43 -25.69
N ARG A 24 11.11 -2.02 -25.62
CA ARG A 24 12.21 -2.89 -25.17
C ARG A 24 12.77 -2.36 -23.85
N PHE A 25 13.13 -3.25 -22.99
CA PHE A 25 13.73 -2.97 -21.67
C PHE A 25 14.85 -3.98 -21.39
N HIS A 26 15.76 -3.60 -20.50
CA HIS A 26 16.76 -4.54 -19.99
C HIS A 26 16.15 -5.35 -18.85
N ASP A 27 16.23 -6.69 -18.94
CA ASP A 27 15.88 -7.57 -17.84
C ASP A 27 16.94 -7.55 -16.73
N ASP A 28 16.75 -8.34 -15.69
CA ASP A 28 17.66 -8.45 -14.55
C ASP A 28 19.05 -9.04 -14.89
N GLN A 29 19.19 -9.68 -16.05
CA GLN A 29 20.46 -10.14 -16.60
C GLN A 29 21.14 -9.10 -17.52
N GLY A 30 20.45 -7.98 -17.78
CA GLY A 30 20.89 -6.93 -18.70
C GLY A 30 20.54 -7.18 -20.17
N ASP A 31 19.82 -8.27 -20.47
CA ASP A 31 19.38 -8.59 -21.82
C ASP A 31 18.25 -7.67 -22.28
N LEU A 32 18.32 -7.23 -23.53
CA LEU A 32 17.30 -6.36 -24.12
C LEU A 32 16.11 -7.18 -24.63
N ARG A 33 14.97 -7.08 -23.95
CA ARG A 33 13.73 -7.84 -24.24
C ARG A 33 12.55 -6.97 -24.58
N TYR A 34 11.56 -7.52 -25.29
CA TYR A 34 10.28 -6.85 -25.55
C TYR A 34 9.33 -7.03 -24.36
N PHE A 35 8.51 -6.01 -24.10
CA PHE A 35 7.45 -6.05 -23.08
C PHE A 35 6.19 -6.77 -23.63
N ASN A 36 6.34 -7.94 -24.21
CA ASN A 36 5.28 -8.66 -24.91
C ASN A 36 4.70 -9.85 -24.13
N ARG A 37 5.24 -10.14 -22.95
CA ARG A 37 4.77 -11.19 -22.04
C ARG A 37 4.69 -10.64 -20.61
N PRO A 38 3.75 -9.72 -20.34
CA PRO A 38 3.58 -9.21 -19.00
C PRO A 38 3.02 -10.29 -18.08
N TYR A 39 3.42 -10.26 -16.80
CA TYR A 39 2.83 -11.08 -15.75
C TYR A 39 1.38 -10.66 -15.49
N SER A 40 0.59 -11.54 -14.86
CA SER A 40 -0.82 -11.28 -14.52
C SER A 40 -0.99 -9.98 -13.72
N GLU A 41 -0.12 -9.75 -12.75
CA GLU A 41 -0.13 -8.57 -11.89
C GLU A 41 0.16 -7.28 -12.66
N GLN A 42 1.00 -7.37 -13.68
CA GLN A 42 1.28 -6.25 -14.59
C GLN A 42 0.09 -5.96 -15.50
N ILE A 43 -0.64 -7.01 -15.94
CA ILE A 43 -1.85 -6.86 -16.76
C ILE A 43 -2.94 -6.14 -15.95
N ASP A 44 -3.17 -6.53 -14.71
CA ASP A 44 -4.16 -5.90 -13.83
C ASP A 44 -3.82 -4.45 -13.55
N PHE A 45 -2.54 -4.17 -13.33
CA PHE A 45 -2.05 -2.81 -13.14
C PHE A 45 -2.22 -1.95 -14.41
N LEU A 46 -1.86 -2.45 -15.58
CA LEU A 46 -2.06 -1.75 -16.85
C LEU A 46 -3.55 -1.51 -17.14
N ASN A 47 -4.44 -2.44 -16.76
CA ASN A 47 -5.88 -2.27 -16.86
C ASN A 47 -6.36 -1.13 -15.97
N ALA A 48 -5.91 -1.08 -14.71
CA ALA A 48 -6.24 0.01 -13.79
C ALA A 48 -5.73 1.37 -14.29
N LEU A 49 -4.50 1.43 -14.81
CA LEU A 49 -3.90 2.64 -15.38
C LEU A 49 -4.66 3.19 -16.59
N ASN A 50 -5.31 2.33 -17.37
CA ASN A 50 -6.06 2.70 -18.56
C ASN A 50 -7.55 2.96 -18.29
N ASN A 51 -8.04 2.64 -17.09
CA ASN A 51 -9.43 2.91 -16.73
C ASN A 51 -9.61 4.41 -16.40
N PRO A 52 -10.41 5.17 -17.18
CA PRO A 52 -10.58 6.61 -16.96
C PRO A 52 -11.30 6.97 -15.66
N LYS A 53 -12.04 6.02 -15.07
CA LYS A 53 -12.69 6.22 -13.76
C LYS A 53 -11.68 6.19 -12.62
N VAL A 54 -10.58 5.46 -12.74
CA VAL A 54 -9.58 5.28 -11.69
C VAL A 54 -8.64 6.47 -11.65
N LYS A 55 -8.69 7.23 -10.58
CA LYS A 55 -7.89 8.44 -10.34
C LYS A 55 -6.70 8.20 -9.42
N THR A 56 -6.86 7.26 -8.48
CA THR A 56 -5.79 6.88 -7.54
C THR A 56 -5.57 5.38 -7.61
N ILE A 57 -4.32 4.99 -7.90
CA ILE A 57 -3.91 3.59 -7.91
C ILE A 57 -2.83 3.43 -6.85
N ILE A 58 -3.04 2.50 -5.93
CA ILE A 58 -2.06 2.12 -4.91
C ILE A 58 -1.67 0.67 -5.14
N VAL A 59 -0.38 0.42 -5.27
CA VAL A 59 0.17 -0.91 -5.52
C VAL A 59 1.05 -1.31 -4.35
N LEU A 60 0.58 -2.25 -3.56
CA LEU A 60 1.37 -2.97 -2.57
C LEU A 60 1.89 -4.26 -3.23
N LYS A 61 3.18 -4.43 -3.29
CA LYS A 61 3.81 -5.49 -4.07
C LYS A 61 5.00 -6.12 -3.34
N PRO A 62 5.33 -7.38 -3.61
CA PRO A 62 6.64 -7.93 -3.29
C PRO A 62 7.74 -7.31 -4.16
N ARG A 63 8.99 -7.55 -3.83
CA ARG A 63 10.13 -7.09 -4.65
C ARG A 63 10.12 -7.73 -6.04
N GLN A 64 10.73 -7.05 -7.01
CA GLN A 64 11.16 -7.59 -8.32
C GLN A 64 10.06 -8.21 -9.22
N ILE A 65 8.79 -7.87 -9.05
CA ILE A 65 7.70 -8.33 -9.94
C ILE A 65 7.49 -7.42 -11.17
N GLY A 66 8.42 -6.51 -11.44
CA GLY A 66 8.40 -5.67 -12.66
C GLY A 66 7.33 -4.59 -12.72
N GLN A 67 6.65 -4.24 -11.62
CA GLN A 67 5.59 -3.21 -11.61
C GLN A 67 6.13 -1.81 -11.98
N SER A 68 7.31 -1.44 -11.50
CA SER A 68 7.95 -0.16 -11.88
C SER A 68 8.26 -0.12 -13.39
N THR A 69 8.64 -1.25 -13.99
CA THR A 69 8.87 -1.35 -15.44
C THR A 69 7.56 -1.17 -16.22
N ALA A 70 6.46 -1.80 -15.77
CA ALA A 70 5.14 -1.62 -16.35
C ALA A 70 4.64 -0.17 -16.23
N ASN A 71 4.87 0.46 -15.08
CA ASN A 71 4.54 1.87 -14.87
C ASN A 71 5.33 2.81 -15.79
N CYS A 72 6.64 2.59 -15.92
CA CYS A 72 7.49 3.35 -16.85
C CYS A 72 7.00 3.19 -18.29
N ALA A 73 6.70 1.97 -18.73
CA ALA A 73 6.21 1.69 -20.07
C ALA A 73 4.89 2.41 -20.37
N HIS A 74 3.95 2.39 -19.39
CA HIS A 74 2.69 3.10 -19.52
C HIS A 74 2.88 4.64 -19.48
N THR A 75 3.73 5.13 -18.59
CA THR A 75 4.07 6.56 -18.52
C THR A 75 4.69 7.05 -19.84
N TRP A 76 5.58 6.24 -20.41
CA TRP A 76 6.15 6.51 -21.73
C TRP A 76 5.08 6.53 -22.81
N TYR A 77 4.20 5.52 -22.84
CA TYR A 77 3.07 5.48 -23.79
C TYR A 77 2.23 6.76 -23.73
N LYS A 78 1.76 7.14 -22.55
CA LYS A 78 0.94 8.35 -22.36
C LYS A 78 1.65 9.61 -22.83
N THR A 79 2.94 9.75 -22.51
CA THR A 79 3.72 10.95 -22.89
C THR A 79 4.05 10.97 -24.37
N PHE A 80 4.42 9.82 -24.94
CA PHE A 80 4.77 9.72 -26.36
C PHE A 80 3.57 9.94 -27.28
N THR A 81 2.41 9.44 -26.89
CA THR A 81 1.17 9.54 -27.67
C THR A 81 0.34 10.79 -27.34
N ALA A 82 0.76 11.59 -26.37
CA ALA A 82 0.07 12.81 -25.96
C ALA A 82 -0.15 13.76 -27.15
N LYS A 83 -1.36 14.27 -27.25
CA LYS A 83 -1.73 15.28 -28.27
C LYS A 83 -1.39 16.69 -27.81
N ASN A 84 -1.38 16.91 -26.50
CA ASN A 84 -1.14 18.18 -25.81
C ASN A 84 -0.01 18.04 -24.78
N ALA A 85 0.34 19.11 -24.10
CA ALA A 85 1.36 19.16 -23.06
C ALA A 85 0.94 18.37 -21.81
N LEU A 86 1.03 17.04 -21.86
CA LEU A 86 0.85 16.17 -20.68
C LEU A 86 2.12 16.23 -19.84
N ARG A 87 1.99 16.58 -18.56
CA ARG A 87 3.12 16.61 -17.63
C ARG A 87 2.95 15.55 -16.55
N THR A 88 3.94 14.68 -16.46
CA THR A 88 4.03 13.62 -15.44
C THR A 88 5.19 13.89 -14.52
N LEU A 89 4.94 13.90 -13.22
CA LEU A 89 5.97 13.90 -12.18
C LEU A 89 6.15 12.49 -11.67
N VAL A 90 7.39 12.00 -11.67
CA VAL A 90 7.77 10.72 -11.08
C VAL A 90 8.77 10.97 -9.95
N VAL A 91 8.47 10.53 -8.75
CA VAL A 91 9.33 10.69 -7.58
C VAL A 91 9.72 9.32 -7.04
N THR A 92 11.02 9.12 -6.81
CA THR A 92 11.60 7.87 -6.29
C THR A 92 12.23 8.09 -4.93
N ASP A 93 12.60 7.01 -4.25
CA ASP A 93 13.18 7.02 -2.91
C ASP A 93 14.63 7.52 -2.86
N CYS A 94 15.44 7.26 -3.89
CA CYS A 94 16.86 7.61 -3.91
C CYS A 94 17.36 7.92 -5.34
N ASN A 95 18.52 8.56 -5.44
CA ASN A 95 19.13 8.94 -6.73
C ASN A 95 19.36 7.74 -7.65
N LYS A 96 19.80 6.60 -7.12
CA LYS A 96 20.01 5.38 -7.90
C LYS A 96 18.71 4.90 -8.57
N SER A 97 17.60 4.96 -7.84
CA SER A 97 16.27 4.63 -8.37
C SER A 97 15.84 5.63 -9.44
N THR A 98 16.09 6.93 -9.22
CA THR A 98 15.80 7.99 -10.19
C THR A 98 16.59 7.79 -11.50
N ASP A 99 17.89 7.51 -11.41
CA ASP A 99 18.75 7.26 -12.56
C ASP A 99 18.29 6.03 -13.34
N SER A 100 18.09 4.90 -12.64
CA SER A 100 17.63 3.66 -13.26
C SER A 100 16.27 3.83 -13.99
N LEU A 101 15.36 4.60 -13.39
CA LEU A 101 14.06 4.85 -13.98
C LEU A 101 14.17 5.79 -15.20
N PHE A 102 15.01 6.81 -15.12
CA PHE A 102 15.27 7.72 -16.24
C PHE A 102 15.92 7.00 -17.43
N ASP A 103 16.85 6.07 -17.17
CA ASP A 103 17.52 5.26 -18.19
C ASP A 103 16.52 4.31 -18.91
N LYS A 104 15.47 3.83 -18.22
CA LYS A 104 14.41 3.07 -18.89
C LYS A 104 13.70 3.88 -19.95
N PHE A 105 13.40 5.15 -19.70
CA PHE A 105 12.82 6.04 -20.73
C PHE A 105 13.78 6.26 -21.88
N GLY A 106 15.09 6.38 -21.62
CA GLY A 106 16.14 6.42 -22.64
C GLY A 106 16.09 5.17 -23.51
N THR A 107 16.11 3.98 -22.91
CA THR A 107 16.04 2.70 -23.61
C THR A 107 14.78 2.58 -24.48
N TYR A 108 13.61 2.98 -23.95
CA TYR A 108 12.38 2.97 -24.76
C TYR A 108 12.51 3.86 -25.99
N TYR A 109 13.00 5.09 -25.84
CA TYR A 109 13.18 5.99 -26.96
C TYR A 109 14.23 5.50 -27.97
N GLU A 110 15.39 5.08 -27.51
CA GLU A 110 16.50 4.65 -28.37
C GLU A 110 16.15 3.43 -29.21
N THR A 111 15.39 2.50 -28.65
CA THR A 111 14.99 1.26 -29.32
C THR A 111 13.77 1.41 -30.22
N MET A 112 13.11 2.58 -30.23
CA MET A 112 11.98 2.84 -31.12
C MET A 112 12.40 2.96 -32.59
N PRO A 113 11.51 2.61 -33.54
CA PRO A 113 11.76 2.84 -34.98
C PRO A 113 12.10 4.31 -35.31
N LYS A 114 13.07 4.50 -36.19
CA LYS A 114 13.52 5.87 -36.62
C LYS A 114 12.35 6.75 -37.09
N ALA A 115 11.35 6.17 -37.76
CA ALA A 115 10.17 6.90 -38.23
C ALA A 115 9.35 7.49 -37.06
N PHE A 116 9.23 6.75 -35.94
CA PHE A 116 8.51 7.22 -34.75
C PHE A 116 9.27 8.34 -34.05
N LYS A 117 10.60 8.18 -33.88
CA LYS A 117 11.45 9.24 -33.32
C LYS A 117 11.40 10.52 -34.14
N LYS A 118 11.37 10.42 -35.48
CA LYS A 118 11.22 11.57 -36.40
C LYS A 118 9.83 12.23 -36.26
N ALA A 119 8.78 11.42 -36.08
CA ALA A 119 7.40 11.92 -35.92
C ALA A 119 7.15 12.62 -34.57
N ASN A 120 7.82 12.18 -33.54
CA ASN A 120 7.76 12.79 -32.20
C ASN A 120 9.14 12.78 -31.54
N PRO A 121 10.01 13.76 -31.85
CA PRO A 121 11.34 13.85 -31.27
C PRO A 121 11.29 14.32 -29.83
N PHE A 122 12.16 13.75 -29.00
CA PHE A 122 12.30 14.09 -27.58
C PHE A 122 13.68 14.68 -27.28
N LYS A 123 13.69 15.63 -26.35
CA LYS A 123 14.91 16.17 -25.73
C LYS A 123 15.05 15.57 -24.32
N PHE A 124 16.21 14.98 -24.07
CA PHE A 124 16.59 14.43 -22.76
C PHE A 124 17.55 15.42 -22.07
N ASN A 125 17.27 15.72 -20.81
CA ASN A 125 18.13 16.52 -19.96
C ASN A 125 18.69 15.63 -18.84
N GLN A 126 19.94 15.21 -18.99
CA GLN A 126 20.61 14.30 -18.05
C GLN A 126 20.84 14.92 -16.66
N THR A 127 21.07 16.23 -16.61
CA THR A 127 21.30 16.95 -15.34
C THR A 127 20.02 17.08 -14.52
N LYS A 128 18.94 17.50 -15.17
CA LYS A 128 17.63 17.68 -14.52
C LYS A 128 16.79 16.40 -14.47
N LYS A 129 17.28 15.31 -15.08
CA LYS A 129 16.57 14.03 -15.17
C LYS A 129 15.14 14.19 -15.67
N ASN A 130 14.96 14.96 -16.75
CA ASN A 130 13.66 15.12 -17.41
C ASN A 130 13.77 14.96 -18.92
N LEU A 131 12.64 14.68 -19.54
CA LEU A 131 12.53 14.51 -20.98
C LEU A 131 11.22 15.13 -21.50
N ALA A 132 11.31 15.80 -22.64
CA ALA A 132 10.18 16.51 -23.21
C ALA A 132 10.04 16.25 -24.71
N SER A 133 8.80 16.10 -25.17
CA SER A 133 8.46 16.10 -26.60
C SER A 133 8.66 17.47 -27.18
N LEU A 134 9.44 17.55 -28.25
CA LEU A 134 9.62 18.81 -29.02
C LEU A 134 8.38 19.18 -29.83
N ARG A 135 7.42 18.26 -29.96
CA ARG A 135 6.19 18.47 -30.73
C ARG A 135 5.03 18.95 -29.88
N THR A 136 4.83 18.33 -28.72
CA THR A 136 3.63 18.55 -27.87
C THR A 136 3.94 19.23 -26.55
N ASN A 137 5.23 19.39 -26.20
CA ASN A 137 5.71 19.82 -24.88
C ASN A 137 5.25 18.87 -23.75
N ALA A 138 4.87 17.63 -24.10
CA ALA A 138 4.61 16.61 -23.07
C ALA A 138 5.93 16.29 -22.37
N LEU A 139 5.87 16.21 -21.03
CA LEU A 139 7.03 16.18 -20.14
C LEU A 139 6.93 15.00 -19.16
N ILE A 140 8.02 14.28 -18.99
CA ILE A 140 8.27 13.46 -17.81
C ILE A 140 9.39 14.13 -17.02
N ASP A 141 9.08 14.44 -15.76
CA ASP A 141 10.01 15.02 -14.80
C ASP A 141 10.26 14.01 -13.69
N THR A 142 11.53 13.70 -13.41
CA THR A 142 11.90 12.71 -12.40
C THR A 142 12.64 13.37 -11.25
N LEU A 143 12.23 13.07 -10.01
CA LEU A 143 12.81 13.63 -8.79
C LEU A 143 13.18 12.53 -7.81
N THR A 144 14.13 12.84 -6.93
CA THR A 144 14.45 12.00 -5.77
C THR A 144 13.80 12.60 -4.52
N ALA A 145 13.16 11.76 -3.71
CA ALA A 145 12.60 12.15 -2.43
C ALA A 145 13.70 12.67 -1.48
N GLY A 146 13.43 13.76 -0.76
CA GLY A 146 14.41 14.42 0.12
C GLY A 146 15.39 15.34 -0.58
N GLY A 147 15.40 15.40 -1.92
CA GLY A 147 16.13 16.41 -2.68
C GLY A 147 15.48 17.79 -2.57
N LYS A 148 16.19 18.84 -2.99
CA LYS A 148 15.60 20.17 -3.13
C LYS A 148 14.46 20.07 -4.16
N ALA A 149 13.22 20.27 -3.71
CA ALA A 149 12.03 20.16 -4.55
C ALA A 149 11.94 21.34 -5.54
N GLU A 150 12.72 21.29 -6.62
CA GLU A 150 12.61 22.22 -7.76
C GLU A 150 11.36 21.93 -8.63
N GLY A 151 10.68 20.81 -8.41
CA GLY A 151 9.53 20.35 -9.20
C GLY A 151 8.22 21.15 -9.02
N ARG A 152 8.24 22.28 -8.30
CA ARG A 152 7.05 23.11 -8.10
C ARG A 152 6.77 24.11 -9.24
N ALA A 153 7.61 24.15 -10.26
CA ALA A 153 7.48 25.11 -11.35
C ALA A 153 6.34 24.79 -12.34
N TRP A 154 5.81 23.58 -12.30
CA TRP A 154 4.83 23.09 -13.26
C TRP A 154 3.56 22.56 -12.55
N THR A 155 2.43 22.63 -13.24
CA THR A 155 1.22 21.90 -12.87
C THR A 155 1.23 20.55 -13.60
N TYR A 156 1.21 19.45 -12.81
CA TYR A 156 1.26 18.08 -13.33
C TYR A 156 -0.15 17.48 -13.40
N GLN A 157 -0.43 16.75 -14.50
CA GLN A 157 -1.67 16.00 -14.69
C GLN A 157 -1.54 14.56 -14.23
N ARG A 158 -0.31 14.07 -14.05
CA ARG A 158 -0.05 12.74 -13.53
C ARG A 158 1.08 12.78 -12.51
N PHE A 159 0.88 12.05 -11.43
CA PHE A 159 1.86 11.90 -10.36
C PHE A 159 2.14 10.43 -10.09
N VAL A 160 3.40 10.07 -10.00
CA VAL A 160 3.87 8.72 -9.67
C VAL A 160 4.81 8.80 -8.48
N ALA A 161 4.49 8.07 -7.42
CA ALA A 161 5.34 7.88 -6.25
C ALA A 161 5.86 6.44 -6.26
N GLU A 162 7.13 6.26 -6.57
CA GLU A 162 7.83 4.97 -6.51
C GLU A 162 8.48 4.79 -5.14
N GLU A 163 8.27 3.61 -4.53
CA GLU A 163 8.82 3.22 -3.23
C GLU A 163 8.47 4.22 -2.11
N LEU A 164 7.20 4.70 -2.06
CA LEU A 164 6.73 5.72 -1.12
C LEU A 164 7.03 5.38 0.35
N ALA A 165 6.99 4.08 0.72
CA ALA A 165 7.29 3.65 2.08
C ALA A 165 8.74 3.97 2.52
N LYS A 166 9.65 4.24 1.58
CA LYS A 166 11.07 4.54 1.82
C LYS A 166 11.40 6.03 1.78
N TRP A 167 10.43 6.89 1.44
CA TRP A 167 10.71 8.33 1.33
C TRP A 167 11.04 8.94 2.69
N PRO A 168 12.10 9.75 2.78
CA PRO A 168 12.35 10.54 3.98
C PRO A 168 11.28 11.63 4.11
N ASN A 169 10.77 11.82 5.34
CA ASN A 169 9.73 12.83 5.63
C ASN A 169 8.55 12.79 4.63
N ALA A 170 8.09 11.57 4.32
CA ALA A 170 7.13 11.30 3.25
C ALA A 170 5.86 12.17 3.32
N GLU A 171 5.31 12.41 4.52
CA GLU A 171 4.09 13.19 4.71
C GLU A 171 4.25 14.64 4.28
N SER A 172 5.28 15.32 4.80
CA SER A 172 5.54 16.73 4.48
C SER A 172 5.91 16.91 3.01
N MET A 173 6.69 15.99 2.46
CA MET A 173 7.05 16.01 1.05
C MET A 173 5.84 15.80 0.13
N PHE A 174 5.02 14.78 0.41
CA PHE A 174 3.82 14.49 -0.36
C PHE A 174 2.84 15.67 -0.31
N ALA A 175 2.62 16.27 0.87
CA ALA A 175 1.79 17.45 1.03
C ALA A 175 2.32 18.66 0.23
N SER A 176 3.65 18.86 0.25
CA SER A 176 4.30 19.90 -0.53
C SER A 176 4.14 19.71 -2.05
N LEU A 177 4.27 18.48 -2.55
CA LEU A 177 4.09 18.16 -3.97
C LEU A 177 2.62 18.29 -4.40
N ARG A 178 1.68 18.03 -3.49
CA ARG A 178 0.23 18.08 -3.78
C ARG A 178 -0.22 19.43 -4.36
N SER A 179 0.44 20.52 -4.00
CA SER A 179 0.15 21.86 -4.54
C SER A 179 0.47 22.01 -6.03
N ALA A 180 1.36 21.17 -6.57
CA ALA A 180 1.73 21.16 -8.00
C ALA A 180 0.81 20.25 -8.84
N PHE A 181 -0.19 19.59 -8.23
CA PHE A 181 -1.06 18.68 -8.96
C PHE A 181 -2.27 19.42 -9.54
N HIS A 182 -2.58 19.08 -10.79
CA HIS A 182 -3.76 19.61 -11.45
C HIS A 182 -5.03 19.22 -10.67
N GLN A 183 -5.97 20.15 -10.51
CA GLN A 183 -7.20 19.91 -9.75
C GLN A 183 -8.37 19.39 -10.62
N GLY A 184 -8.13 19.16 -11.91
CA GLY A 184 -9.16 18.69 -12.85
C GLY A 184 -9.40 17.16 -12.78
N SER A 185 -10.47 16.72 -13.42
CA SER A 185 -10.86 15.30 -13.50
C SER A 185 -9.87 14.40 -14.22
N GLU A 186 -8.92 14.97 -14.99
CA GLU A 186 -7.89 14.24 -15.73
C GLU A 186 -6.66 13.87 -14.90
N PHE A 187 -6.59 14.32 -13.63
CA PHE A 187 -5.46 14.03 -12.76
C PHE A 187 -5.45 12.57 -12.31
N GLN A 188 -4.30 11.91 -12.39
CA GLN A 188 -4.10 10.53 -11.91
C GLN A 188 -2.90 10.44 -10.98
N THR A 189 -3.09 9.81 -9.83
CA THR A 189 -2.05 9.45 -8.86
C THR A 189 -1.76 7.96 -8.92
N VAL A 190 -0.48 7.58 -8.98
CA VAL A 190 -0.01 6.20 -8.90
C VAL A 190 1.01 6.10 -7.78
N ILE A 191 0.79 5.20 -6.84
CA ILE A 191 1.69 4.97 -5.69
C ILE A 191 2.10 3.50 -5.71
N ILE A 192 3.39 3.23 -5.77
CA ILE A 192 3.94 1.87 -5.84
C ILE A 192 4.96 1.70 -4.73
N SER A 193 4.84 0.68 -3.91
CA SER A 193 5.85 0.37 -2.89
C SER A 193 5.77 -1.07 -2.41
N THR A 194 6.87 -1.59 -1.87
CA THR A 194 6.85 -2.66 -0.87
C THR A 194 6.38 -2.08 0.47
N ALA A 195 5.93 -2.93 1.38
CA ALA A 195 5.62 -2.53 2.74
C ALA A 195 6.89 -2.17 3.51
N ARG A 196 6.76 -1.33 4.56
CA ARG A 196 7.88 -0.98 5.46
C ARG A 196 7.39 -0.68 6.88
N GLY A 197 6.82 -1.68 7.51
CA GLY A 197 6.24 -1.55 8.84
C GLY A 197 5.01 -0.63 8.92
N PRO A 198 4.34 -0.58 10.05
CA PRO A 198 3.10 0.17 10.21
C PRO A 198 3.33 1.68 10.42
N GLY A 199 2.28 2.48 10.24
CA GLY A 199 2.20 3.89 10.61
C GLY A 199 2.82 4.89 9.62
N ASN A 200 3.60 4.46 8.62
CA ASN A 200 4.13 5.36 7.60
C ASN A 200 3.06 5.84 6.61
N LEU A 201 3.38 6.83 5.79
CA LEU A 201 2.43 7.40 4.83
C LEU A 201 1.88 6.35 3.86
N PHE A 202 2.72 5.42 3.38
CA PHE A 202 2.27 4.38 2.45
C PHE A 202 1.24 3.45 3.11
N HIS A 203 1.47 3.02 4.36
CA HIS A 203 0.51 2.24 5.14
C HIS A 203 -0.83 2.99 5.29
N LYS A 204 -0.80 4.28 5.66
CA LYS A 204 -2.02 5.11 5.74
C LYS A 204 -2.77 5.18 4.40
N LYS A 205 -2.04 5.27 3.28
CA LYS A 205 -2.65 5.26 1.93
C LYS A 205 -3.26 3.91 1.57
N VAL A 206 -2.64 2.80 1.95
CA VAL A 206 -3.19 1.45 1.74
C VAL A 206 -4.50 1.28 2.52
N ILE A 207 -4.52 1.63 3.81
CA ILE A 207 -5.75 1.57 4.64
C ILE A 207 -6.87 2.43 4.02
N ALA A 208 -6.54 3.66 3.62
CA ALA A 208 -7.52 4.55 2.99
C ALA A 208 -8.08 3.97 1.68
N ALA A 209 -7.25 3.27 0.90
CA ALA A 209 -7.70 2.62 -0.33
C ALA A 209 -8.53 1.36 -0.08
N GLN A 210 -8.22 0.57 0.95
CA GLN A 210 -9.08 -0.54 1.40
C GLN A 210 -10.47 -0.03 1.79
N GLU A 211 -10.53 1.06 2.56
CA GLU A 211 -11.80 1.67 2.95
C GLU A 211 -12.56 2.24 1.75
N ALA A 212 -11.89 2.93 0.83
CA ALA A 212 -12.50 3.44 -0.40
C ALA A 212 -13.14 2.30 -1.24
N GLN A 213 -12.42 1.18 -1.40
CA GLN A 213 -12.95 0.02 -2.11
C GLN A 213 -14.14 -0.63 -1.37
N ARG A 214 -14.07 -0.68 -0.02
CA ARG A 214 -15.15 -1.24 0.81
C ARG A 214 -16.46 -0.46 0.65
N ILE A 215 -16.39 0.87 0.52
CA ILE A 215 -17.58 1.73 0.30
C ILE A 215 -17.95 1.87 -1.19
N GLY A 216 -17.27 1.16 -2.10
CA GLY A 216 -17.58 1.15 -3.53
C GLY A 216 -17.07 2.36 -4.32
N ASP A 217 -16.05 3.08 -3.84
CA ASP A 217 -15.43 4.19 -4.59
C ASP A 217 -14.60 3.64 -5.76
N GLU A 218 -15.18 3.69 -6.97
CA GLU A 218 -14.52 3.24 -8.20
C GLU A 218 -13.32 4.11 -8.62
N SER A 219 -13.15 5.30 -8.04
CA SER A 219 -12.05 6.21 -8.37
C SER A 219 -10.72 5.80 -7.73
N VAL A 220 -10.76 4.91 -6.73
CA VAL A 220 -9.60 4.40 -6.01
C VAL A 220 -9.42 2.91 -6.28
N LYS A 221 -8.20 2.50 -6.66
CA LYS A 221 -7.86 1.08 -6.85
C LYS A 221 -6.65 0.71 -6.00
N LEU A 222 -6.84 -0.21 -5.06
CA LEU A 222 -5.76 -0.92 -4.39
C LEU A 222 -5.48 -2.20 -5.17
N LEU A 223 -4.23 -2.40 -5.55
CA LEU A 223 -3.72 -3.64 -6.11
C LEU A 223 -2.72 -4.21 -5.12
N PHE A 224 -2.96 -5.42 -4.69
CA PHE A 224 -2.07 -6.19 -3.84
C PHE A 224 -1.64 -7.44 -4.60
N SER A 225 -0.33 -7.69 -4.67
CA SER A 225 0.23 -8.89 -5.27
C SER A 225 0.92 -9.70 -4.19
N ARG A 226 0.53 -10.96 -4.03
CA ARG A 226 1.23 -11.90 -3.16
C ARG A 226 2.48 -12.40 -3.86
N TRP A 227 3.54 -12.68 -3.10
CA TRP A 227 4.75 -13.23 -3.70
C TRP A 227 4.49 -14.57 -4.41
N CYS A 228 3.62 -15.41 -3.85
CA CYS A 228 3.32 -16.74 -4.39
C CYS A 228 2.56 -16.72 -5.72
N ASP A 229 1.97 -15.59 -6.12
CA ASP A 229 1.30 -15.45 -7.42
C ASP A 229 2.32 -15.28 -8.55
N HIS A 230 3.57 -14.91 -8.23
CA HIS A 230 4.62 -14.72 -9.23
C HIS A 230 5.45 -15.98 -9.45
N SER A 231 5.58 -16.41 -10.69
CA SER A 231 6.15 -17.70 -11.07
C SER A 231 7.65 -17.88 -10.77
N THR A 232 8.36 -16.81 -10.47
CA THR A 232 9.83 -16.87 -10.20
C THR A 232 10.16 -17.24 -8.77
N TYR A 233 9.24 -17.09 -7.81
CA TYR A 233 9.49 -17.35 -6.39
C TYR A 233 9.27 -18.80 -6.01
N GLN A 234 10.09 -19.68 -6.59
CA GLN A 234 10.06 -21.12 -6.34
C GLN A 234 11.43 -21.75 -6.58
N THR A 235 11.76 -22.74 -5.80
CA THR A 235 13.00 -23.53 -5.93
C THR A 235 12.70 -24.99 -5.65
N GLN A 236 13.17 -25.90 -6.49
CA GLN A 236 12.96 -27.33 -6.27
C GLN A 236 13.64 -27.78 -4.97
N PRO A 237 12.92 -28.37 -4.03
CA PRO A 237 13.52 -28.84 -2.78
C PRO A 237 14.38 -30.08 -3.02
N PRO A 238 15.49 -30.24 -2.30
CA PRO A 238 16.22 -31.50 -2.28
C PRO A 238 15.40 -32.58 -1.57
N SER A 239 15.69 -33.85 -1.87
CA SER A 239 14.93 -35.01 -1.37
C SER A 239 14.89 -35.15 0.17
N TRP A 240 15.87 -34.57 0.86
CA TRP A 240 15.96 -34.61 2.32
C TRP A 240 15.12 -33.53 3.02
N TRP A 241 14.74 -32.46 2.31
CA TRP A 241 13.95 -31.38 2.89
C TRP A 241 12.48 -31.73 3.00
N LYS A 242 11.87 -31.41 4.12
CA LYS A 242 10.43 -31.58 4.35
C LYS A 242 9.86 -30.29 4.92
N PRO A 243 8.62 -29.92 4.56
CA PRO A 243 7.94 -28.77 5.14
C PRO A 243 7.74 -28.97 6.66
N SER A 244 7.78 -27.89 7.41
CA SER A 244 7.37 -27.84 8.80
C SER A 244 5.84 -27.89 8.94
N ALA A 245 5.32 -28.03 10.16
CA ALA A 245 3.88 -27.94 10.41
C ALA A 245 3.32 -26.56 10.03
N GLU A 246 4.08 -25.50 10.24
CA GLU A 246 3.73 -24.13 9.79
C GLU A 246 3.68 -24.04 8.26
N ASP A 247 4.65 -24.61 7.55
CA ASP A 247 4.64 -24.62 6.09
C ASP A 247 3.43 -25.39 5.54
N GLU A 248 3.03 -26.49 6.19
CA GLU A 248 1.83 -27.25 5.82
C GLU A 248 0.55 -26.42 6.02
N GLU A 249 0.44 -25.66 7.11
CA GLU A 249 -0.66 -24.75 7.35
C GLU A 249 -0.71 -23.63 6.29
N LEU A 250 0.42 -23.00 5.99
CA LEU A 250 0.52 -22.00 4.93
C LEU A 250 0.14 -22.57 3.55
N SER A 251 0.53 -23.82 3.28
CA SER A 251 0.13 -24.51 2.06
C SER A 251 -1.39 -24.68 1.96
N GLN A 252 -2.04 -25.07 3.07
CA GLN A 252 -3.48 -25.24 3.11
C GLN A 252 -4.24 -23.90 2.94
N VAL A 253 -3.77 -22.84 3.60
CA VAL A 253 -4.46 -21.54 3.61
C VAL A 253 -4.25 -20.79 2.29
N PHE A 254 -3.03 -20.76 1.76
CA PHE A 254 -2.65 -19.92 0.61
C PHE A 254 -2.43 -20.71 -0.69
N GLY A 255 -2.50 -22.03 -0.64
CA GLY A 255 -2.29 -22.89 -1.80
C GLY A 255 -0.82 -22.96 -2.25
N LEU A 256 0.14 -22.81 -1.31
CA LEU A 256 1.56 -22.81 -1.63
C LEU A 256 2.01 -24.20 -2.08
N THR A 257 2.80 -24.22 -3.14
CA THR A 257 3.43 -25.47 -3.64
C THR A 257 4.70 -25.79 -2.87
N LEU A 258 5.12 -27.04 -2.88
CA LEU A 258 6.36 -27.48 -2.24
C LEU A 258 7.62 -26.68 -2.69
N PRO A 259 7.80 -26.36 -4.00
CA PRO A 259 8.88 -25.49 -4.43
C PRO A 259 8.80 -24.06 -3.88
N GLN A 260 7.60 -23.50 -3.67
CA GLN A 260 7.40 -22.18 -3.08
C GLN A 260 7.73 -22.19 -1.58
N LEU A 261 7.32 -23.22 -0.85
CA LEU A 261 7.66 -23.39 0.57
C LEU A 261 9.17 -23.52 0.77
N TYR A 262 9.84 -24.28 -0.07
CA TYR A 262 11.29 -24.40 0.00
C TYR A 262 12.02 -23.08 -0.35
N TRP A 263 11.50 -22.33 -1.33
CA TRP A 263 12.01 -21.00 -1.64
C TRP A 263 11.85 -20.06 -0.43
N ARG A 264 10.66 -20.04 0.20
CA ARG A 264 10.39 -19.29 1.44
C ARG A 264 11.38 -19.67 2.53
N HIS A 265 11.55 -20.96 2.79
CA HIS A 265 12.48 -21.47 3.77
C HIS A 265 13.91 -20.95 3.55
N ASN A 266 14.40 -21.02 2.31
CA ASN A 266 15.74 -20.50 2.00
C ASN A 266 15.86 -18.99 2.14
N MET A 267 14.83 -18.24 1.75
CA MET A 267 14.79 -16.79 1.91
C MET A 267 14.80 -16.37 3.38
N ILE A 268 14.21 -17.16 4.27
CA ILE A 268 14.17 -16.87 5.70
C ILE A 268 15.41 -17.41 6.41
N HIS A 269 15.75 -18.67 6.20
CA HIS A 269 16.72 -19.44 7.01
C HIS A 269 18.00 -19.83 6.27
N GLY A 270 18.07 -19.61 4.96
CA GLY A 270 19.27 -19.95 4.16
C GLY A 270 20.49 -19.14 4.57
N VAL A 271 21.68 -19.54 4.06
CA VAL A 271 22.95 -18.83 4.35
C VAL A 271 22.87 -17.35 3.96
N ASP A 272 22.20 -17.05 2.83
CA ASP A 272 21.95 -15.69 2.36
C ASP A 272 20.52 -15.22 2.71
N GLY A 273 19.88 -15.86 3.71
CA GLY A 273 18.53 -15.55 4.13
C GLY A 273 18.41 -14.15 4.75
N ILE A 274 17.27 -13.52 4.52
CA ILE A 274 16.99 -12.16 5.02
C ILE A 274 16.32 -12.15 6.39
N GLY A 275 15.99 -13.32 6.92
CA GLY A 275 15.23 -13.49 8.16
C GLY A 275 13.73 -13.28 7.97
N GLU A 276 12.95 -13.85 8.88
CA GLU A 276 11.49 -13.87 8.77
C GLU A 276 10.87 -12.47 8.71
N ARG A 277 11.28 -11.57 9.59
CA ARG A 277 10.76 -10.19 9.63
C ARG A 277 10.89 -9.47 8.29
N MET A 278 12.07 -9.54 7.68
CA MET A 278 12.30 -8.90 6.38
C MET A 278 11.55 -9.62 5.27
N PHE A 279 11.42 -10.95 5.39
CA PHE A 279 10.64 -11.73 4.43
C PHE A 279 9.18 -11.30 4.42
N LEU A 280 8.52 -11.27 5.56
CA LEU A 280 7.11 -10.85 5.68
C LEU A 280 6.87 -9.44 5.13
N GLN A 281 7.80 -8.51 5.40
CA GLN A 281 7.72 -7.15 4.88
C GLN A 281 7.90 -7.07 3.37
N GLU A 282 8.86 -7.80 2.80
CA GLU A 282 9.24 -7.67 1.38
C GLU A 282 8.48 -8.65 0.47
N PHE A 283 7.91 -9.72 1.04
CA PHE A 283 7.19 -10.81 0.37
C PHE A 283 5.93 -11.20 1.13
N PRO A 284 4.96 -10.30 1.32
CA PRO A 284 3.76 -10.57 2.09
C PRO A 284 2.78 -11.50 1.36
N LEU A 285 2.04 -12.30 2.11
CA LEU A 285 0.90 -13.10 1.66
C LEU A 285 -0.45 -12.36 1.85
N THR A 286 -0.50 -11.42 2.80
CA THR A 286 -1.66 -10.55 3.04
C THR A 286 -1.22 -9.09 3.14
N VAL A 287 -2.16 -8.17 2.98
CA VAL A 287 -1.87 -6.72 3.13
C VAL A 287 -1.38 -6.43 4.55
N GLU A 288 -2.01 -7.03 5.53
CA GLU A 288 -1.73 -6.84 6.96
C GLU A 288 -0.32 -7.32 7.31
N GLU A 289 0.06 -8.50 6.81
CA GLU A 289 1.38 -9.11 7.04
C GLU A 289 2.53 -8.16 6.65
N GLY A 290 2.42 -7.48 5.52
CA GLY A 290 3.44 -6.54 5.06
C GLY A 290 3.69 -5.36 6.00
N PHE A 291 2.73 -5.03 6.87
CA PHE A 291 2.82 -3.90 7.80
C PHE A 291 2.95 -4.30 9.27
N MET A 292 3.10 -5.58 9.57
CA MET A 292 3.25 -6.04 10.95
C MET A 292 4.55 -5.55 11.59
N ARG A 293 4.49 -5.22 12.88
CA ARG A 293 5.66 -5.10 13.76
C ARG A 293 5.89 -6.44 14.45
N ASN A 294 6.95 -7.13 14.11
CA ASN A 294 7.34 -8.36 14.80
C ASN A 294 8.33 -8.13 15.96
N ASP A 295 8.53 -6.87 16.38
CA ASP A 295 9.41 -6.54 17.50
C ASP A 295 8.69 -6.88 18.82
N GLY A 296 8.89 -8.12 19.32
CA GLY A 296 8.33 -8.57 20.58
C GLY A 296 6.82 -8.86 20.56
N ALA A 297 6.24 -9.15 19.42
CA ALA A 297 4.84 -9.57 19.34
C ALA A 297 4.65 -10.90 20.08
N TRP A 298 3.72 -10.93 21.07
CA TRP A 298 3.34 -12.12 21.82
C TRP A 298 2.53 -13.13 20.98
N PHE A 299 2.00 -12.68 19.84
CA PHE A 299 1.16 -13.47 18.96
C PHE A 299 1.83 -13.63 17.61
N ASP A 300 1.71 -14.83 17.04
CA ASP A 300 2.16 -15.10 15.68
C ASP A 300 1.40 -14.23 14.67
N GLY A 301 2.14 -13.40 13.94
CA GLY A 301 1.57 -12.48 12.96
C GLY A 301 0.89 -13.17 11.79
N ILE A 302 1.35 -14.38 11.43
CA ILE A 302 0.77 -15.19 10.35
C ILE A 302 -0.59 -15.73 10.79
N LEU A 303 -0.67 -16.29 12.00
CA LEU A 303 -1.93 -16.74 12.58
C LEU A 303 -2.94 -15.60 12.75
N LEU A 304 -2.47 -14.39 13.10
CA LEU A 304 -3.34 -13.22 13.16
C LEU A 304 -3.85 -12.80 11.78
N SER A 305 -3.02 -12.91 10.74
CA SER A 305 -3.41 -12.54 9.37
C SER A 305 -4.40 -13.52 8.74
N THR A 306 -4.38 -14.79 9.16
CA THR A 306 -5.31 -15.82 8.69
C THR A 306 -6.66 -15.79 9.42
N ARG A 307 -6.73 -15.16 10.60
CA ARG A 307 -7.98 -14.96 11.32
C ARG A 307 -8.70 -13.76 10.73
N PHE A 308 -9.81 -14.02 10.05
CA PHE A 308 -10.68 -12.95 9.57
C PHE A 308 -11.15 -12.10 10.76
N SER A 309 -10.86 -10.79 10.70
CA SER A 309 -11.55 -9.84 11.56
C SER A 309 -13.00 -9.78 11.08
N GLU A 310 -13.95 -10.11 11.96
CA GLU A 310 -15.35 -9.84 11.69
C GLU A 310 -15.51 -8.35 11.39
N LEU A 311 -16.28 -8.02 10.36
CA LEU A 311 -16.64 -6.64 10.10
C LEU A 311 -17.64 -6.19 11.19
N PRO A 312 -17.50 -4.98 11.75
CA PRO A 312 -18.46 -4.49 12.73
C PRO A 312 -19.85 -4.35 12.09
N GLU A 313 -20.89 -4.74 12.81
CA GLU A 313 -22.28 -4.50 12.38
C GLU A 313 -22.57 -3.00 12.26
N GLU A 314 -21.97 -2.21 13.15
CA GLU A 314 -22.16 -0.76 13.19
C GLU A 314 -20.85 -0.05 13.54
N LYS A 315 -20.61 1.08 12.88
CA LYS A 315 -19.48 1.98 13.18
C LYS A 315 -19.99 3.39 13.40
N ILE A 316 -19.90 3.86 14.64
CA ILE A 316 -20.31 5.21 15.05
C ILE A 316 -19.09 5.95 15.59
N GLY A 317 -18.53 6.88 14.82
CA GLY A 317 -17.35 7.61 15.25
C GLY A 317 -16.16 6.68 15.58
N ASN A 318 -15.74 6.70 16.85
CA ASN A 318 -14.66 5.89 17.39
C ASN A 318 -15.09 4.50 17.87
N LEU A 319 -16.40 4.22 17.90
CA LEU A 319 -16.98 2.95 18.31
C LEU A 319 -17.16 2.01 17.13
N ARG A 320 -16.71 0.78 17.27
CA ARG A 320 -16.99 -0.36 16.37
C ARG A 320 -17.80 -1.38 17.17
N GLU A 321 -19.05 -1.60 16.76
CA GLU A 321 -19.93 -2.59 17.40
C GLU A 321 -20.05 -3.82 16.50
N TYR A 322 -19.71 -4.99 17.04
CA TYR A 322 -19.76 -6.28 16.35
C TYR A 322 -20.99 -7.08 16.76
N ARG A 323 -21.47 -6.90 18.00
CA ARG A 323 -22.65 -7.56 18.55
C ARG A 323 -23.34 -6.62 19.51
N ARG A 324 -24.63 -6.47 19.37
CA ARG A 324 -25.45 -5.64 20.27
C ARG A 324 -25.64 -6.32 21.61
N PRO A 325 -25.88 -5.55 22.71
CA PRO A 325 -26.15 -6.15 24.01
C PRO A 325 -27.46 -6.95 24.01
N GLU A 326 -27.40 -8.15 24.58
CA GLU A 326 -28.53 -9.08 24.71
C GLU A 326 -29.01 -9.15 26.15
N PHE A 327 -30.32 -9.41 26.33
CA PHE A 327 -30.89 -9.56 27.66
C PHE A 327 -30.42 -10.86 28.32
N GLY A 328 -29.94 -10.77 29.56
CA GLY A 328 -29.47 -11.93 30.33
C GLY A 328 -28.01 -12.33 30.06
N VAL A 329 -27.29 -11.61 29.20
CA VAL A 329 -25.85 -11.80 28.92
C VAL A 329 -25.03 -10.87 29.81
N GLU A 330 -23.98 -11.39 30.42
CA GLU A 330 -23.01 -10.62 31.22
C GLU A 330 -21.90 -10.10 30.32
N TYR A 331 -21.49 -8.84 30.57
CA TYR A 331 -20.43 -8.17 29.81
C TYR A 331 -19.37 -7.58 30.73
N VAL A 332 -18.13 -7.60 30.23
CA VAL A 332 -16.99 -6.93 30.85
C VAL A 332 -16.32 -6.00 29.82
N ILE A 333 -15.72 -4.93 30.33
CA ILE A 333 -14.92 -4.02 29.49
C ILE A 333 -13.51 -3.95 30.05
N GLY A 334 -12.53 -4.34 29.26
CA GLY A 334 -11.12 -4.08 29.52
C GLY A 334 -10.72 -2.73 28.93
N VAL A 335 -10.04 -1.87 29.69
CA VAL A 335 -9.67 -0.51 29.28
C VAL A 335 -8.18 -0.29 29.45
N ASP A 336 -7.53 0.05 28.36
CA ASP A 336 -6.16 0.58 28.31
C ASP A 336 -6.23 2.09 28.01
N PRO A 337 -6.06 2.94 29.04
CA PRO A 337 -6.23 4.38 28.90
C PRO A 337 -4.97 5.07 28.35
N SER A 338 -5.16 6.15 27.58
CA SER A 338 -4.11 7.09 27.21
C SER A 338 -4.60 8.54 27.35
N TRP A 339 -3.69 9.51 27.19
CA TRP A 339 -4.03 10.94 27.22
C TRP A 339 -4.79 11.39 25.97
N CYS A 340 -4.92 10.55 24.94
CA CYS A 340 -5.58 10.89 23.66
C CYS A 340 -5.08 12.20 23.03
N THR A 341 -3.77 12.42 23.08
CA THR A 341 -3.10 13.64 22.56
C THR A 341 -2.43 13.42 21.20
N GLY A 342 -2.74 12.31 20.51
CA GLY A 342 -2.18 11.96 19.18
C GLY A 342 -0.91 11.09 19.25
N GLY A 343 -0.54 10.57 20.42
CA GLY A 343 0.49 9.56 20.63
C GLY A 343 -0.12 8.14 20.58
N ASP A 344 -0.37 7.57 21.76
CA ASP A 344 -0.98 6.26 21.90
C ASP A 344 -2.52 6.32 21.88
N TYR A 345 -3.16 5.22 21.48
CA TYR A 345 -4.60 5.07 21.55
C TYR A 345 -5.05 4.77 22.97
N ALA A 346 -6.17 5.35 23.43
CA ALA A 346 -6.97 4.81 24.49
C ALA A 346 -7.97 3.82 23.89
N VAL A 347 -8.04 2.62 24.45
CA VAL A 347 -8.87 1.53 23.92
C VAL A 347 -9.72 0.90 25.02
N ALA A 348 -10.99 0.65 24.71
CA ALA A 348 -11.89 -0.14 25.51
C ALA A 348 -12.47 -1.29 24.68
N CYS A 349 -12.37 -2.52 25.18
CA CYS A 349 -12.88 -3.72 24.52
C CYS A 349 -13.98 -4.36 25.36
N VAL A 350 -15.17 -4.51 24.77
CA VAL A 350 -16.32 -5.19 25.39
C VAL A 350 -16.29 -6.66 25.04
N LEU A 351 -16.30 -7.52 26.05
CA LEU A 351 -16.41 -8.97 25.89
C LEU A 351 -17.70 -9.47 26.59
N ASN A 352 -18.34 -10.47 26.00
CA ASN A 352 -19.43 -11.20 26.65
C ASN A 352 -18.91 -12.32 27.56
N GLN A 353 -19.80 -13.00 28.27
CA GLN A 353 -19.47 -14.09 29.20
C GLN A 353 -18.80 -15.31 28.55
N TRP A 354 -18.82 -15.41 27.22
CA TRP A 354 -18.15 -16.48 26.46
C TRP A 354 -16.78 -16.01 25.90
N GLY A 355 -16.36 -14.78 26.24
CA GLY A 355 -15.08 -14.20 25.73
C GLY A 355 -15.13 -13.67 24.31
N GLU A 356 -16.33 -13.55 23.72
CA GLU A 356 -16.46 -12.99 22.37
C GLU A 356 -16.43 -11.46 22.40
N GLN A 357 -15.71 -10.86 21.47
CA GLN A 357 -15.62 -9.41 21.33
C GLN A 357 -16.93 -8.84 20.78
N CYS A 358 -17.57 -7.95 21.54
CA CYS A 358 -18.84 -7.34 21.19
C CYS A 358 -18.70 -5.91 20.68
N ALA A 359 -17.78 -5.13 21.25
CA ALA A 359 -17.51 -3.77 20.77
C ALA A 359 -16.08 -3.33 21.10
N VAL A 360 -15.56 -2.37 20.32
CA VAL A 360 -14.29 -1.68 20.58
C VAL A 360 -14.49 -0.19 20.43
N LEU A 361 -14.12 0.57 21.45
CA LEU A 361 -14.00 2.02 21.45
C LEU A 361 -12.51 2.38 21.43
N ALA A 362 -12.06 3.18 20.44
CA ALA A 362 -10.65 3.51 20.30
C ALA A 362 -10.45 5.00 19.96
N HIS A 363 -9.80 5.75 20.84
CA HIS A 363 -9.49 7.15 20.69
C HIS A 363 -8.00 7.39 20.52
N HIS A 364 -7.61 8.14 19.49
CA HIS A 364 -6.23 8.59 19.27
C HIS A 364 -6.04 10.07 19.69
N SER A 365 -7.11 10.86 19.61
CA SER A 365 -7.11 12.29 19.89
C SER A 365 -8.45 12.71 20.48
N GLY A 366 -8.57 13.96 20.95
CA GLY A 366 -9.80 14.50 21.52
C GLY A 366 -9.78 14.59 23.04
N GLY A 367 -8.72 14.12 23.67
CA GLY A 367 -8.52 14.17 25.12
C GLY A 367 -9.18 13.04 25.89
N GLU A 368 -8.68 12.80 27.09
CA GLU A 368 -9.14 11.70 27.98
C GLU A 368 -10.59 11.85 28.44
N GLN A 369 -11.10 13.08 28.54
CA GLN A 369 -12.47 13.33 29.00
C GLN A 369 -13.49 12.83 27.98
N LEU A 370 -13.28 13.11 26.67
CA LEU A 370 -14.17 12.62 25.62
C LEU A 370 -14.19 11.09 25.57
N PHE A 371 -13.03 10.44 25.71
CA PHE A 371 -12.94 9.00 25.82
C PHE A 371 -13.72 8.45 27.01
N SER A 372 -13.58 9.09 28.19
CA SER A 372 -14.28 8.71 29.42
C SER A 372 -15.81 8.81 29.27
N ASP A 373 -16.30 9.88 28.66
CA ASP A 373 -17.72 10.13 28.46
C ASP A 373 -18.33 9.07 27.50
N GLU A 374 -17.68 8.79 26.37
CA GLU A 374 -18.13 7.75 25.45
C GLU A 374 -18.02 6.34 26.06
N LEU A 375 -16.99 6.07 26.86
CA LEU A 375 -16.82 4.82 27.61
C LEU A 375 -17.92 4.63 28.66
N ALA A 376 -18.33 5.67 29.37
CA ALA A 376 -19.44 5.61 30.31
C ALA A 376 -20.75 5.23 29.61
N ILE A 377 -21.04 5.84 28.45
CA ILE A 377 -22.21 5.50 27.62
C ILE A 377 -22.16 4.02 27.21
N LEU A 378 -21.00 3.56 26.74
CA LEU A 378 -20.80 2.18 26.31
C LEU A 378 -20.99 1.18 27.49
N ALA A 379 -20.41 1.50 28.64
CA ALA A 379 -20.55 0.68 29.86
C ALA A 379 -22.00 0.56 30.33
N HIS A 380 -22.76 1.64 30.31
CA HIS A 380 -24.18 1.62 30.63
C HIS A 380 -25.01 0.86 29.60
N ARG A 381 -24.72 1.01 28.31
CA ARG A 381 -25.41 0.31 27.21
C ARG A 381 -25.29 -1.21 27.36
N TYR A 382 -24.10 -1.70 27.67
CA TYR A 382 -23.84 -3.14 27.87
C TYR A 382 -24.08 -3.60 29.33
N LYS A 383 -24.39 -2.72 30.27
CA LYS A 383 -24.44 -2.98 31.72
C LYS A 383 -23.18 -3.68 32.23
N ALA A 384 -22.05 -3.34 31.66
CA ALA A 384 -20.80 -4.05 31.83
C ALA A 384 -20.08 -3.71 33.15
N LEU A 385 -19.29 -4.66 33.66
CA LEU A 385 -18.26 -4.41 34.65
C LEU A 385 -16.99 -3.92 33.95
N VAL A 386 -16.44 -2.81 34.40
CA VAL A 386 -15.28 -2.19 33.75
C VAL A 386 -14.01 -2.43 34.56
N LEU A 387 -12.99 -2.97 33.92
CA LEU A 387 -11.61 -3.08 34.42
C LEU A 387 -10.75 -2.07 33.68
N CYS A 388 -10.27 -1.03 34.35
CA CYS A 388 -9.42 0.02 33.79
C CYS A 388 -8.05 0.02 34.47
N GLU A 389 -6.99 0.09 33.68
CA GLU A 389 -5.63 0.22 34.18
C GLU A 389 -5.46 1.56 34.93
N GLY A 390 -5.03 1.49 36.18
CA GLY A 390 -4.93 2.65 37.08
C GLY A 390 -3.59 3.37 37.08
N ASN A 391 -2.75 3.22 36.04
CA ASN A 391 -1.45 3.85 35.96
C ASN A 391 -1.53 5.39 35.92
N THR A 392 -0.46 6.06 36.39
CA THR A 392 -0.37 7.53 36.38
C THR A 392 0.16 8.08 35.05
N GLY A 393 0.82 7.24 34.25
CA GLY A 393 1.48 7.64 33.00
C GLY A 393 0.55 7.80 31.81
N GLY A 394 -0.65 7.18 31.82
CA GLY A 394 -1.59 7.15 30.70
C GLY A 394 -2.96 7.77 30.97
N GLY A 395 -3.14 8.53 32.04
CA GLY A 395 -4.46 9.13 32.35
C GLY A 395 -5.45 8.20 33.05
N GLY A 396 -5.08 6.94 33.34
CA GLY A 396 -5.99 5.92 33.87
C GLY A 396 -6.71 6.31 35.15
N ARG A 397 -6.04 7.02 36.07
CA ARG A 397 -6.67 7.52 37.30
C ARG A 397 -7.80 8.52 37.04
N ASN A 398 -7.63 9.36 36.01
CA ASN A 398 -8.65 10.35 35.65
C ASN A 398 -9.86 9.66 34.99
N VAL A 399 -9.61 8.69 34.12
CA VAL A 399 -10.65 7.84 33.50
C VAL A 399 -11.46 7.12 34.60
N ILE A 400 -10.81 6.43 35.55
CA ILE A 400 -11.46 5.75 36.68
C ILE A 400 -12.29 6.74 37.49
N LYS A 401 -11.77 7.93 37.78
CA LYS A 401 -12.49 8.97 38.54
C LYS A 401 -13.73 9.46 37.80
N SER A 402 -13.63 9.67 36.50
CA SER A 402 -14.76 10.08 35.65
C SER A 402 -15.83 8.98 35.62
N LEU A 403 -15.46 7.73 35.34
CA LEU A 403 -16.39 6.59 35.33
C LEU A 403 -17.09 6.36 36.69
N SER A 404 -16.35 6.56 37.81
CA SER A 404 -16.93 6.47 39.16
C SER A 404 -17.98 7.56 39.39
N ARG A 405 -17.73 8.78 38.94
CA ARG A 405 -18.69 9.91 39.01
C ARG A 405 -19.96 9.61 38.20
N ASP A 406 -19.79 8.97 37.04
CA ASP A 406 -20.89 8.65 36.14
C ASP A 406 -21.62 7.33 36.48
N GLY A 407 -21.32 6.75 37.66
CA GLY A 407 -22.02 5.59 38.19
C GLY A 407 -21.72 4.24 37.50
N VAL A 408 -20.61 4.17 36.76
CA VAL A 408 -20.17 2.95 36.06
C VAL A 408 -19.69 1.93 37.09
N ARG A 409 -20.06 0.64 36.92
CA ARG A 409 -19.59 -0.48 37.74
C ARG A 409 -18.12 -0.75 37.43
N LEU A 410 -17.24 -0.43 38.36
CA LEU A 410 -15.80 -0.64 38.26
C LEU A 410 -15.38 -1.88 39.04
N TRP A 411 -14.57 -2.72 38.44
CA TRP A 411 -13.84 -3.76 39.14
C TRP A 411 -12.74 -3.12 40.01
N ARG A 412 -12.65 -3.55 41.26
CA ARG A 412 -11.58 -3.15 42.19
C ARG A 412 -10.91 -4.42 42.72
N PRO A 413 -9.56 -4.49 42.72
CA PRO A 413 -8.90 -5.59 43.40
C PRO A 413 -9.30 -5.56 44.88
N ASP A 414 -9.64 -6.71 45.40
CA ASP A 414 -9.82 -6.88 46.85
C ASP A 414 -8.48 -6.55 47.52
N ASN A 415 -8.51 -5.68 48.55
CA ASN A 415 -7.34 -5.32 49.36
C ASN A 415 -6.82 -6.48 50.14
#